data_8517b14a9b3f67a50a205f5830e9efd7
#
_entry.id   8517b14a9b3f67a50a205f5830e9efd7
#
_cell.length_a   1.000
_cell.length_b   1.000
_cell.length_c   1.000
_cell.angle_alpha   90.00
_cell.angle_beta   90.00
_cell.angle_gamma   90.00
#
_symmetry.space_group_name_H-M   'P 1'
#
loop_
_entity.id
_entity.type
_entity.pdbx_description
1 polymer ?
#
loop_
_entity_poly.entity_id
_entity_poly.type
_entity_poly.pdbx_seq_one_letter_code
_entity_poly.pdbx_strand_id
1 'polypeptide(L)'
;MRDEIFQVRRISFRLAAFGLLAGAAVAMGQEPTKPKEDAPGAMALDDARAREVVQAVQELRKSVAKKAAKAKPAEPPKRPAKTVVAPTMTSADLDALVAARLAKTNPEVKPAPPTSDAEFARRIYLDVAGVPPTPGQLREFVADKAKDKRAKLIDELLSTPDYGRNWARYWREVIQFRASNPTAQQIRYDLLESWLAEQFDRNRPWDEIVAEMIEADGRTDENGAASFNAAHAASAVQLAGEASRVFLGVQIQCAECHDHKTDSWKREQFHELAAFFAGGRMQRVVKPEPGVKAAFAVVETPRARYTMPDLTDPKKSIPVKPKFFFASKAEAIPDGLTPAQLRELVASYITGQDDPWFARAYVNRAWTVLMGEGFYETVDDIGPEREVKGEEILLPLADQWRAGGYDVRWLFRTILNTQAYQRRARSSSSPAGLTQMAAVCPSRLRADQIFEALAVALDLPREGAPAPDGSPRNVVQTSAGGPKNAKKAAEAAGLAGAVAKKGRQAPNLRTPFDKLFGVDPSTLPDEVLGTIPQALFLMNGPIVHARTQARPDAPLGRILAKAPGDREALDSLYLMVLSRKPNPKELEVVGDYLAKSADRKAAFEDVYWSLVNSTEFLSRR
;
A
#
# COMPACT_ATOMS: atom_id res chain seq x y z
N MET A 1 23.41 46.45 20.05
CA MET A 1 22.99 45.21 19.38
C MET A 1 21.48 45.01 19.27
N ARG A 2 20.60 45.47 20.17
CA ARG A 2 19.15 45.45 19.98
C ARG A 2 18.62 46.55 19.05
N ASP A 3 19.22 47.73 19.08
CA ASP A 3 18.78 48.89 18.27
C ASP A 3 19.21 48.78 16.79
N GLU A 4 20.32 48.14 16.49
CA GLU A 4 20.77 47.91 15.11
C GLU A 4 19.90 46.89 14.36
N ILE A 5 19.36 45.89 15.06
CA ILE A 5 18.45 44.90 14.47
C ILE A 5 17.09 45.53 14.11
N PHE A 6 16.65 46.53 14.85
CA PHE A 6 15.38 47.23 14.60
C PHE A 6 15.46 48.17 13.38
N GLN A 7 16.62 48.79 13.14
CA GLN A 7 16.89 49.62 11.96
C GLN A 7 16.92 48.76 10.67
N VAL A 8 17.56 47.63 10.72
CA VAL A 8 17.66 46.70 9.54
C VAL A 8 16.28 46.12 9.17
N ARG A 9 15.41 45.82 10.15
CA ARG A 9 14.03 45.34 9.85
C ARG A 9 13.16 46.40 9.16
N ARG A 10 13.31 47.68 9.48
CA ARG A 10 12.55 48.77 8.83
C ARG A 10 12.99 49.00 7.38
N ILE A 11 14.27 48.80 7.06
CA ILE A 11 14.83 48.95 5.72
C ILE A 11 14.44 47.76 4.84
N SER A 12 14.48 46.52 5.37
CA SER A 12 14.10 45.30 4.65
C SER A 12 12.62 45.25 4.26
N PHE A 13 11.72 45.79 5.08
CA PHE A 13 10.28 45.84 4.79
C PHE A 13 9.91 46.81 3.66
N ARG A 14 10.68 47.92 3.54
CA ARG A 14 10.47 48.90 2.45
C ARG A 14 11.07 48.46 1.10
N LEU A 15 12.14 47.68 1.12
CA LEU A 15 12.75 47.12 -0.12
C LEU A 15 11.97 45.93 -0.66
N ALA A 16 11.34 45.09 0.19
CA ALA A 16 10.47 44.01 -0.24
C ALA A 16 9.17 44.51 -0.93
N ALA A 17 8.64 45.64 -0.51
CA ALA A 17 7.46 46.25 -1.13
C ALA A 17 7.75 46.80 -2.54
N PHE A 18 8.97 47.27 -2.81
CA PHE A 18 9.37 47.78 -4.13
C PHE A 18 9.73 46.68 -5.12
N GLY A 19 10.32 45.56 -4.66
CA GLY A 19 10.63 44.39 -5.46
C GLY A 19 9.39 43.65 -5.96
N LEU A 20 8.31 43.63 -5.16
CA LEU A 20 7.04 42.99 -5.52
C LEU A 20 6.26 43.74 -6.61
N LEU A 21 6.37 45.08 -6.67
CA LEU A 21 5.71 45.89 -7.70
C LEU A 21 6.44 45.82 -9.04
N ALA A 22 7.76 45.71 -9.06
CA ALA A 22 8.54 45.58 -10.28
C ALA A 22 8.43 44.14 -10.90
N GLY A 23 8.32 43.14 -10.06
CA GLY A 23 8.12 41.75 -10.50
C GLY A 23 6.76 41.46 -11.12
N ALA A 24 5.72 42.15 -10.68
CA ALA A 24 4.36 42.01 -11.22
C ALA A 24 4.19 42.63 -12.63
N ALA A 25 4.91 43.68 -12.93
CA ALA A 25 4.86 44.34 -14.25
C ALA A 25 5.54 43.52 -15.37
N VAL A 26 6.62 42.81 -15.04
CA VAL A 26 7.34 41.95 -15.99
C VAL A 26 6.54 40.65 -16.29
N ALA A 27 5.72 40.19 -15.35
CA ALA A 27 4.90 39.00 -15.56
C ALA A 27 3.67 39.21 -16.46
N MET A 28 3.28 40.48 -16.74
CA MET A 28 2.12 40.82 -17.54
C MET A 28 2.46 41.35 -18.96
N GLY A 29 3.74 41.31 -19.39
CA GLY A 29 4.15 41.62 -20.76
C GLY A 29 3.90 43.07 -21.17
N GLN A 30 3.85 44.02 -20.24
CA GLN A 30 3.73 45.47 -20.55
C GLN A 30 5.09 46.13 -20.44
N GLU A 31 5.47 46.89 -21.50
CA GLU A 31 6.64 47.74 -21.45
C GLU A 31 6.49 48.85 -20.40
N PRO A 32 7.55 49.16 -19.62
CA PRO A 32 7.48 50.18 -18.58
C PRO A 32 7.33 51.58 -19.17
N THR A 33 6.17 52.19 -18.98
CA THR A 33 5.96 53.61 -19.29
C THR A 33 6.75 54.47 -18.32
N LYS A 34 7.43 55.53 -18.85
CA LYS A 34 8.17 56.50 -18.05
C LYS A 34 7.27 57.13 -17.02
N PRO A 35 7.74 57.32 -15.75
CA PRO A 35 6.97 57.96 -14.71
C PRO A 35 6.72 59.43 -15.04
N LYS A 36 5.48 59.89 -14.84
CA LYS A 36 5.16 61.30 -14.84
C LYS A 36 5.76 61.98 -13.59
N GLU A 37 6.49 63.05 -13.80
CA GLU A 37 7.03 63.94 -12.77
C GLU A 37 5.92 64.74 -12.09
N ASP A 38 5.19 64.23 -11.15
CA ASP A 38 4.42 65.05 -10.21
C ASP A 38 3.71 64.15 -9.20
N ALA A 39 4.50 63.69 -8.18
CA ALA A 39 3.96 63.19 -6.94
C ALA A 39 4.86 63.67 -5.77
N PRO A 40 4.36 64.48 -4.83
CA PRO A 40 5.16 64.96 -3.70
C PRO A 40 5.32 63.83 -2.67
N GLY A 41 6.56 63.39 -2.44
CA GLY A 41 6.90 62.50 -1.34
C GLY A 41 7.81 61.32 -1.61
N ALA A 42 8.29 61.07 -2.81
CA ALA A 42 9.29 60.07 -3.08
C ALA A 42 10.70 60.62 -2.84
N MET A 43 11.29 60.37 -1.67
CA MET A 43 12.71 60.63 -1.42
C MET A 43 13.51 59.71 -2.35
N ALA A 44 14.05 60.24 -3.45
CA ALA A 44 15.03 59.54 -4.29
C ALA A 44 16.23 59.16 -3.43
N LEU A 45 16.47 57.88 -3.25
CA LEU A 45 17.71 57.38 -2.70
C LEU A 45 18.82 57.72 -3.68
N ASP A 46 19.78 58.55 -3.24
CA ASP A 46 21.00 58.84 -3.97
C ASP A 46 21.65 57.51 -4.39
N ASP A 47 22.02 57.41 -5.69
CA ASP A 47 22.62 56.22 -6.30
C ASP A 47 23.87 55.71 -5.53
N ALA A 48 24.57 56.58 -4.83
CA ALA A 48 25.70 56.27 -3.99
C ALA A 48 25.26 55.43 -2.76
N ARG A 49 24.17 55.85 -2.08
CA ARG A 49 23.60 55.11 -0.94
C ARG A 49 23.00 53.78 -1.31
N ALA A 50 22.40 53.65 -2.49
CA ALA A 50 21.90 52.38 -3.00
C ALA A 50 23.06 51.38 -3.22
N ARG A 51 24.19 51.84 -3.76
CA ARG A 51 25.40 51.02 -3.96
C ARG A 51 26.02 50.61 -2.61
N GLU A 52 26.11 51.49 -1.62
CA GLU A 52 26.59 51.13 -0.28
C GLU A 52 25.73 50.07 0.40
N VAL A 53 24.41 50.15 0.28
CA VAL A 53 23.49 49.11 0.84
C VAL A 53 23.67 47.77 0.12
N VAL A 54 23.80 47.74 -1.20
CA VAL A 54 24.06 46.54 -1.96
C VAL A 54 25.40 45.92 -1.56
N GLN A 55 26.43 46.74 -1.40
CA GLN A 55 27.75 46.27 -1.02
C GLN A 55 27.78 45.72 0.42
N ALA A 56 27.11 46.40 1.37
CA ALA A 56 26.95 45.93 2.74
C ALA A 56 26.16 44.61 2.84
N VAL A 57 25.11 44.44 2.01
CA VAL A 57 24.36 43.16 1.90
C VAL A 57 25.22 42.04 1.31
N GLN A 58 26.06 42.36 0.34
CA GLN A 58 27.00 41.39 -0.25
C GLN A 58 28.06 40.95 0.75
N GLU A 59 28.63 41.88 1.50
CA GLU A 59 29.61 41.56 2.56
C GLU A 59 28.99 40.79 3.71
N LEU A 60 27.76 41.11 4.10
CA LEU A 60 27.01 40.36 5.09
C LEU A 60 26.76 38.90 4.60
N ARG A 61 26.36 38.74 3.34
CA ARG A 61 26.19 37.41 2.71
C ARG A 61 27.48 36.62 2.69
N LYS A 62 28.63 37.24 2.36
CA LYS A 62 29.95 36.60 2.39
C LYS A 62 30.35 36.22 3.83
N SER A 63 30.12 37.07 4.81
CA SER A 63 30.43 36.80 6.21
C SER A 63 29.57 35.66 6.79
N VAL A 64 28.27 35.63 6.44
CA VAL A 64 27.34 34.57 6.83
C VAL A 64 27.72 33.24 6.14
N ALA A 65 28.08 33.29 4.86
CA ALA A 65 28.55 32.10 4.14
C ALA A 65 29.87 31.58 4.71
N LYS A 66 30.81 32.47 5.10
CA LYS A 66 32.09 32.11 5.71
C LYS A 66 31.93 31.53 7.12
N LYS A 67 30.98 32.03 7.93
CA LYS A 67 30.58 31.44 9.22
C LYS A 67 29.90 30.09 9.06
N ALA A 68 29.03 29.94 8.05
CA ALA A 68 28.36 28.66 7.74
C ALA A 68 29.34 27.59 7.23
N ALA A 69 30.35 27.99 6.45
CA ALA A 69 31.39 27.08 5.96
C ALA A 69 32.39 26.64 7.07
N LYS A 70 32.48 27.35 8.20
CA LYS A 70 33.31 26.99 9.36
C LYS A 70 32.59 26.13 10.39
N ALA A 71 31.25 26.07 10.37
CA ALA A 71 30.50 25.17 11.24
C ALA A 71 30.62 23.76 10.64
N LYS A 72 31.33 22.85 11.36
CA LYS A 72 31.28 21.43 11.03
C LYS A 72 29.79 21.01 10.98
N PRO A 73 29.32 20.32 9.91
CA PRO A 73 27.98 19.78 9.93
C PRO A 73 27.76 18.93 11.18
N ALA A 74 26.64 19.07 11.84
CA ALA A 74 26.29 18.17 12.93
C ALA A 74 26.18 16.75 12.34
N GLU A 75 26.86 15.79 12.97
CA GLU A 75 26.70 14.38 12.59
C GLU A 75 25.46 13.83 13.31
N PRO A 76 24.53 13.16 12.60
CA PRO A 76 23.42 12.50 13.23
C PRO A 76 23.93 11.38 14.15
N PRO A 77 23.19 11.02 15.20
CA PRO A 77 23.46 9.82 15.96
C PRO A 77 23.55 8.62 15.01
N LYS A 78 24.57 7.78 15.18
CA LYS A 78 24.71 6.57 14.36
C LYS A 78 23.55 5.63 14.65
N ARG A 79 22.97 5.05 13.59
CA ARG A 79 21.98 3.99 13.73
C ARG A 79 22.56 2.87 14.62
N PRO A 80 21.85 2.45 15.70
CA PRO A 80 22.32 1.35 16.52
C PRO A 80 22.56 0.09 15.67
N ALA A 81 23.64 -0.62 15.97
CA ALA A 81 23.89 -1.90 15.31
C ALA A 81 22.74 -2.88 15.66
N LYS A 82 22.12 -3.44 14.63
CA LYS A 82 21.03 -4.41 14.77
C LYS A 82 21.60 -5.75 15.24
N THR A 83 21.07 -6.27 16.34
CA THR A 83 21.37 -7.62 16.77
C THR A 83 20.28 -8.55 16.26
N VAL A 84 20.61 -9.42 15.32
CA VAL A 84 19.68 -10.42 14.79
C VAL A 84 19.90 -11.74 15.51
N VAL A 85 18.85 -12.24 16.13
CA VAL A 85 18.80 -13.56 16.78
C VAL A 85 17.79 -14.41 16.03
N ALA A 86 18.18 -15.59 15.58
CA ALA A 86 17.26 -16.49 14.88
C ALA A 86 16.01 -16.74 15.73
N PRO A 87 14.81 -16.51 15.18
CA PRO A 87 13.58 -16.72 15.93
C PRO A 87 13.42 -18.20 16.26
N THR A 88 13.00 -18.49 17.49
CA THR A 88 12.83 -19.86 17.98
C THR A 88 11.38 -20.32 17.96
N MET A 89 10.41 -19.38 17.85
CA MET A 89 8.99 -19.69 17.80
C MET A 89 8.65 -20.46 16.54
N THR A 90 7.97 -21.58 16.71
CA THR A 90 7.44 -22.43 15.65
C THR A 90 5.93 -22.21 15.47
N SER A 91 5.36 -22.73 14.39
CA SER A 91 3.90 -22.74 14.18
C SER A 91 3.18 -23.54 15.26
N ALA A 92 3.81 -24.57 15.82
CA ALA A 92 3.24 -25.35 16.94
C ALA A 92 3.18 -24.55 18.25
N ASP A 93 4.19 -23.72 18.53
CA ASP A 93 4.18 -22.81 19.68
C ASP A 93 3.06 -21.78 19.54
N LEU A 94 2.88 -21.25 18.33
CA LEU A 94 1.80 -20.29 18.04
C LEU A 94 0.42 -20.94 18.17
N ASP A 95 0.25 -22.18 17.72
CA ASP A 95 -0.99 -22.97 17.93
C ASP A 95 -1.26 -23.22 19.40
N ALA A 96 -0.22 -23.47 20.21
CA ALA A 96 -0.38 -23.65 21.66
C ALA A 96 -0.89 -22.37 22.34
N LEU A 97 -0.39 -21.19 21.95
CA LEU A 97 -0.90 -19.91 22.43
C LEU A 97 -2.37 -19.68 22.04
N VAL A 98 -2.73 -19.96 20.77
CA VAL A 98 -4.12 -19.87 20.30
C VAL A 98 -5.02 -20.83 21.06
N ALA A 99 -4.59 -22.08 21.29
CA ALA A 99 -5.35 -23.08 22.04
C ALA A 99 -5.55 -22.67 23.53
N ALA A 100 -4.50 -22.15 24.17
CA ALA A 100 -4.57 -21.66 25.54
C ALA A 100 -5.56 -20.49 25.68
N ARG A 101 -5.54 -19.54 24.73
CA ARG A 101 -6.50 -18.45 24.68
C ARG A 101 -7.93 -18.95 24.54
N LEU A 102 -8.20 -19.84 23.59
CA LEU A 102 -9.54 -20.41 23.38
C LEU A 102 -10.04 -21.13 24.62
N ALA A 103 -9.20 -21.93 25.27
CA ALA A 103 -9.54 -22.62 26.52
C ALA A 103 -9.87 -21.64 27.66
N LYS A 104 -9.19 -20.49 27.71
CA LYS A 104 -9.42 -19.46 28.74
C LYS A 104 -10.70 -18.65 28.48
N THR A 105 -10.93 -18.24 27.22
CA THR A 105 -12.00 -17.29 26.86
C THR A 105 -13.33 -17.97 26.50
N ASN A 106 -13.26 -19.16 25.91
CA ASN A 106 -14.41 -19.89 25.38
C ASN A 106 -14.23 -21.42 25.53
N PRO A 107 -14.15 -21.96 26.75
CA PRO A 107 -13.79 -23.36 27.02
C PRO A 107 -14.75 -24.39 26.40
N GLU A 108 -16.01 -24.03 26.21
CA GLU A 108 -17.03 -24.89 25.59
C GLU A 108 -16.97 -24.92 24.05
N VAL A 109 -16.22 -24.03 23.45
CA VAL A 109 -16.18 -23.90 21.98
C VAL A 109 -15.08 -24.79 21.40
N LYS A 110 -15.48 -25.80 20.63
CA LYS A 110 -14.54 -26.60 19.84
C LYS A 110 -14.14 -25.81 18.59
N PRO A 111 -12.82 -25.63 18.35
CA PRO A 111 -12.35 -25.01 17.12
C PRO A 111 -12.85 -25.74 15.87
N ALA A 112 -13.04 -25.02 14.78
CA ALA A 112 -13.41 -25.60 13.50
C ALA A 112 -12.37 -26.64 13.05
N PRO A 113 -12.79 -27.72 12.38
CA PRO A 113 -11.86 -28.73 11.89
C PRO A 113 -10.98 -28.15 10.77
N PRO A 114 -9.89 -28.83 10.40
CA PRO A 114 -9.08 -28.44 9.24
C PRO A 114 -9.94 -28.35 7.98
N THR A 115 -9.61 -27.39 7.11
CA THR A 115 -10.27 -27.25 5.81
C THR A 115 -9.81 -28.34 4.84
N SER A 116 -10.58 -28.57 3.77
CA SER A 116 -10.20 -29.50 2.70
C SER A 116 -8.95 -29.00 1.97
N ASP A 117 -8.23 -29.93 1.32
CA ASP A 117 -7.04 -29.54 0.54
C ASP A 117 -7.36 -28.60 -0.63
N ALA A 118 -8.54 -28.72 -1.22
CA ALA A 118 -8.97 -27.82 -2.30
C ALA A 118 -9.20 -26.39 -1.79
N GLU A 119 -9.91 -26.25 -0.65
CA GLU A 119 -10.12 -24.94 -0.01
C GLU A 119 -8.81 -24.35 0.52
N PHE A 120 -7.95 -25.19 1.12
CA PHE A 120 -6.61 -24.76 1.54
C PHE A 120 -5.80 -24.23 0.35
N ALA A 121 -5.75 -24.99 -0.76
CA ALA A 121 -5.02 -24.56 -1.95
C ALA A 121 -5.55 -23.21 -2.48
N ARG A 122 -6.87 -23.03 -2.60
CA ARG A 122 -7.45 -21.75 -3.03
C ARG A 122 -7.05 -20.63 -2.09
N ARG A 123 -7.15 -20.82 -0.77
CA ARG A 123 -6.81 -19.83 0.24
C ARG A 123 -5.34 -19.42 0.16
N ILE A 124 -4.44 -20.41 0.19
CA ILE A 124 -3.00 -20.12 0.23
C ILE A 124 -2.49 -19.45 -1.06
N TYR A 125 -3.02 -19.86 -2.23
CA TYR A 125 -2.70 -19.20 -3.50
C TYR A 125 -3.16 -17.74 -3.51
N LEU A 126 -4.36 -17.44 -3.02
CA LEU A 126 -4.87 -16.07 -2.91
C LEU A 126 -4.09 -15.25 -1.90
N ASP A 127 -3.77 -15.81 -0.73
CA ASP A 127 -3.09 -15.08 0.35
C ASP A 127 -1.62 -14.81 0.02
N VAL A 128 -0.93 -15.77 -0.58
CA VAL A 128 0.51 -15.65 -0.88
C VAL A 128 0.77 -15.10 -2.27
N ALA A 129 0.17 -15.71 -3.30
CA ALA A 129 0.43 -15.33 -4.69
C ALA A 129 -0.57 -14.32 -5.27
N GLY A 130 -1.69 -14.05 -4.59
CA GLY A 130 -2.72 -13.11 -5.02
C GLY A 130 -3.59 -13.60 -6.18
N VAL A 131 -3.48 -14.89 -6.54
CA VAL A 131 -4.19 -15.52 -7.66
C VAL A 131 -4.72 -16.88 -7.22
N PRO A 132 -5.87 -17.35 -7.72
CA PRO A 132 -6.30 -18.71 -7.45
C PRO A 132 -5.43 -19.74 -8.21
N PRO A 133 -5.33 -20.99 -7.71
CA PRO A 133 -4.63 -22.04 -8.43
C PRO A 133 -5.33 -22.36 -9.76
N THR A 134 -4.55 -22.71 -10.76
CA THR A 134 -5.11 -23.30 -11.99
C THR A 134 -5.71 -24.67 -11.72
N PRO A 135 -6.66 -25.16 -12.54
CA PRO A 135 -7.22 -26.51 -12.39
C PRO A 135 -6.15 -27.63 -12.41
N GLY A 136 -5.02 -27.41 -13.10
CA GLY A 136 -3.88 -28.34 -13.13
C GLY A 136 -3.19 -28.40 -11.77
N GLN A 137 -2.71 -27.26 -11.26
CA GLN A 137 -2.07 -27.13 -9.95
C GLN A 137 -2.95 -27.69 -8.82
N LEU A 138 -4.25 -27.39 -8.86
CA LEU A 138 -5.18 -27.88 -7.85
C LEU A 138 -5.31 -29.41 -7.89
N ARG A 139 -5.45 -30.01 -9.07
CA ARG A 139 -5.53 -31.48 -9.20
C ARG A 139 -4.27 -32.17 -8.72
N GLU A 140 -3.10 -31.65 -9.07
CA GLU A 140 -1.81 -32.14 -8.64
C GLU A 140 -1.67 -32.11 -7.11
N PHE A 141 -1.95 -30.97 -6.51
CA PHE A 141 -1.89 -30.81 -5.06
C PHE A 141 -2.87 -31.72 -4.30
N VAL A 142 -4.11 -31.85 -4.77
CA VAL A 142 -5.11 -32.71 -4.13
C VAL A 142 -4.74 -34.20 -4.28
N ALA A 143 -4.13 -34.60 -5.41
CA ALA A 143 -3.69 -35.97 -5.66
C ALA A 143 -2.45 -36.34 -4.83
N ASP A 144 -1.61 -35.41 -4.46
CA ASP A 144 -0.43 -35.64 -3.61
C ASP A 144 -0.84 -36.22 -2.25
N LYS A 145 -0.17 -37.31 -1.83
CA LYS A 145 -0.41 -38.00 -0.54
C LYS A 145 0.63 -37.69 0.53
N ALA A 146 1.61 -36.82 0.24
CA ALA A 146 2.63 -36.43 1.19
C ALA A 146 1.99 -35.72 2.40
N LYS A 147 2.40 -36.11 3.61
CA LYS A 147 1.88 -35.51 4.85
C LYS A 147 2.25 -34.04 5.01
N ASP A 148 3.37 -33.63 4.42
CA ASP A 148 3.95 -32.28 4.47
C ASP A 148 3.63 -31.44 3.23
N LYS A 149 2.72 -31.89 2.35
CA LYS A 149 2.37 -31.20 1.09
C LYS A 149 1.91 -29.76 1.29
N ARG A 150 1.19 -29.46 2.40
CA ARG A 150 0.76 -28.09 2.69
C ARG A 150 1.93 -27.19 3.03
N ALA A 151 2.87 -27.65 3.85
CA ALA A 151 4.07 -26.90 4.19
C ALA A 151 4.96 -26.67 2.95
N LYS A 152 5.11 -27.69 2.10
CA LYS A 152 5.84 -27.57 0.84
C LYS A 152 5.20 -26.55 -0.10
N LEU A 153 3.87 -26.55 -0.24
CA LEU A 153 3.17 -25.57 -1.06
C LEU A 153 3.33 -24.15 -0.50
N ILE A 154 3.31 -23.97 0.82
CA ILE A 154 3.59 -22.67 1.45
C ILE A 154 4.99 -22.17 1.07
N ASP A 155 6.01 -23.02 1.21
CA ASP A 155 7.40 -22.66 0.90
C ASP A 155 7.61 -22.38 -0.58
N GLU A 156 6.98 -23.16 -1.45
CA GLU A 156 6.99 -22.95 -2.89
C GLU A 156 6.41 -21.58 -3.24
N LEU A 157 5.20 -21.27 -2.79
CA LEU A 157 4.52 -20.01 -3.10
C LEU A 157 5.25 -18.79 -2.56
N LEU A 158 5.80 -18.86 -1.34
CA LEU A 158 6.63 -17.80 -0.76
C LEU A 158 7.94 -17.54 -1.54
N SER A 159 8.34 -18.48 -2.40
CA SER A 159 9.54 -18.38 -3.24
C SER A 159 9.25 -17.90 -4.66
N THR A 160 7.96 -17.74 -5.03
CA THR A 160 7.56 -17.29 -6.38
C THR A 160 7.57 -15.77 -6.50
N PRO A 161 7.80 -15.22 -7.70
CA PRO A 161 7.63 -13.77 -7.95
C PRO A 161 6.18 -13.28 -7.76
N ASP A 162 5.19 -14.17 -7.78
CA ASP A 162 3.80 -13.81 -7.51
C ASP A 162 3.61 -13.36 -6.04
N TYR A 163 4.38 -13.93 -5.11
CA TYR A 163 4.43 -13.48 -3.71
C TYR A 163 4.84 -12.01 -3.60
N GLY A 164 5.99 -11.65 -4.17
CA GLY A 164 6.48 -10.28 -4.12
C GLY A 164 5.50 -9.31 -4.77
N ARG A 165 4.94 -9.67 -5.92
CA ARG A 165 3.94 -8.87 -6.64
C ARG A 165 2.64 -8.67 -5.84
N ASN A 166 2.09 -9.73 -5.22
CA ASN A 166 0.88 -9.66 -4.42
C ASN A 166 1.04 -8.71 -3.23
N TRP A 167 2.14 -8.85 -2.49
CA TRP A 167 2.37 -8.03 -1.29
C TRP A 167 2.83 -6.62 -1.61
N ALA A 168 3.50 -6.40 -2.74
CA ALA A 168 3.77 -5.06 -3.27
C ALA A 168 2.47 -4.32 -3.64
N ARG A 169 1.51 -4.99 -4.27
CA ARG A 169 0.18 -4.42 -4.57
C ARG A 169 -0.58 -4.05 -3.30
N TYR A 170 -0.56 -4.91 -2.31
CA TYR A 170 -1.16 -4.63 -1.01
C TYR A 170 -0.57 -3.37 -0.37
N TRP A 171 0.75 -3.27 -0.28
CA TRP A 171 1.41 -2.11 0.33
C TRP A 171 1.30 -0.84 -0.52
N ARG A 172 1.30 -0.97 -1.84
CA ARG A 172 0.96 0.16 -2.73
C ARG A 172 -0.43 0.71 -2.40
N GLU A 173 -1.43 -0.14 -2.21
CA GLU A 173 -2.79 0.28 -1.85
C GLU A 173 -2.84 0.95 -0.48
N VAL A 174 -2.14 0.41 0.53
CA VAL A 174 -2.02 1.02 1.87
C VAL A 174 -1.49 2.46 1.80
N ILE A 175 -0.48 2.69 0.94
CA ILE A 175 0.12 4.03 0.76
C ILE A 175 -0.75 4.93 -0.11
N GLN A 176 -1.31 4.40 -1.20
CA GLN A 176 -2.03 5.18 -2.20
C GLN A 176 -3.43 5.59 -1.74
N PHE A 177 -4.14 4.74 -0.99
CA PHE A 177 -5.56 4.93 -0.71
C PHE A 177 -5.83 6.20 0.08
N ARG A 178 -5.00 6.51 1.07
CA ARG A 178 -5.08 7.71 1.90
C ARG A 178 -4.09 8.81 1.50
N ALA A 179 -3.60 8.78 0.26
CA ALA A 179 -2.71 9.80 -0.23
C ALA A 179 -3.35 11.19 -0.14
N SER A 180 -2.76 12.08 0.65
CA SER A 180 -3.28 13.43 0.92
C SER A 180 -2.88 14.46 -0.14
N ASN A 181 -1.95 14.12 -1.03
CA ASN A 181 -1.50 14.99 -2.11
C ASN A 181 -2.61 15.18 -3.16
N PRO A 182 -3.07 16.40 -3.46
CA PRO A 182 -4.07 16.66 -4.50
C PRO A 182 -3.67 16.17 -5.90
N THR A 183 -2.36 16.02 -6.15
CA THR A 183 -1.81 15.50 -7.40
C THR A 183 -1.38 14.04 -7.32
N ALA A 184 -1.81 13.31 -6.28
CA ALA A 184 -1.42 11.91 -6.05
C ALA A 184 -1.70 11.00 -7.25
N GLN A 185 -2.75 11.28 -8.05
CA GLN A 185 -3.05 10.53 -9.27
C GLN A 185 -1.98 10.62 -10.36
N GLN A 186 -1.03 11.55 -10.26
CA GLN A 186 0.08 11.74 -11.19
C GLN A 186 1.37 11.07 -10.69
N ILE A 187 1.36 10.46 -9.49
CA ILE A 187 2.50 9.71 -8.95
C ILE A 187 2.56 8.34 -9.64
N ARG A 188 3.77 7.88 -9.89
CA ARG A 188 4.06 6.59 -10.53
C ARG A 188 4.03 5.46 -9.50
N TYR A 189 2.81 5.12 -9.02
CA TYR A 189 2.64 4.01 -8.09
C TYR A 189 2.99 2.63 -8.68
N ASP A 190 3.05 2.50 -9.99
CA ASP A 190 3.58 1.32 -10.68
C ASP A 190 5.08 1.12 -10.41
N LEU A 191 5.85 2.20 -10.27
CA LEU A 191 7.26 2.11 -9.86
C LEU A 191 7.41 1.75 -8.38
N LEU A 192 6.52 2.27 -7.51
CA LEU A 192 6.47 1.83 -6.11
C LEU A 192 6.16 0.32 -6.03
N GLU A 193 5.15 -0.16 -6.78
CA GLU A 193 4.80 -1.58 -6.84
C GLU A 193 5.98 -2.43 -7.29
N SER A 194 6.63 -2.04 -8.39
CA SER A 194 7.78 -2.78 -8.92
C SER A 194 8.95 -2.81 -7.95
N TRP A 195 9.25 -1.67 -7.32
CA TRP A 195 10.31 -1.58 -6.31
C TRP A 195 9.99 -2.45 -5.09
N LEU A 196 8.77 -2.38 -4.53
CA LEU A 196 8.35 -3.22 -3.41
C LEU A 196 8.39 -4.71 -3.75
N ALA A 197 7.95 -5.10 -4.96
CA ALA A 197 8.00 -6.49 -5.39
C ALA A 197 9.43 -7.03 -5.38
N GLU A 198 10.39 -6.27 -5.88
CA GLU A 198 11.81 -6.62 -5.83
C GLU A 198 12.32 -6.78 -4.38
N GLN A 199 11.90 -5.90 -3.45
CA GLN A 199 12.29 -6.02 -2.05
C GLN A 199 11.74 -7.31 -1.41
N PHE A 200 10.45 -7.62 -1.63
CA PHE A 200 9.83 -8.85 -1.13
C PHE A 200 10.44 -10.12 -1.78
N ASP A 201 10.73 -10.10 -3.07
CA ASP A 201 11.36 -11.22 -3.78
C ASP A 201 12.77 -11.52 -3.23
N ARG A 202 13.51 -10.49 -2.83
CA ARG A 202 14.81 -10.62 -2.17
C ARG A 202 14.71 -10.94 -0.67
N ASN A 203 13.50 -11.02 -0.13
CA ASN A 203 13.26 -11.15 1.31
C ASN A 203 14.02 -10.12 2.14
N ARG A 204 14.09 -8.87 1.64
CA ARG A 204 14.74 -7.80 2.37
C ARG A 204 14.01 -7.52 3.68
N PRO A 205 14.69 -7.30 4.80
CA PRO A 205 14.08 -6.98 6.08
C PRO A 205 13.11 -5.79 6.01
N TRP A 206 11.95 -5.92 6.64
CA TRP A 206 10.90 -4.89 6.56
C TRP A 206 11.34 -3.54 7.11
N ASP A 207 12.14 -3.52 8.17
CA ASP A 207 12.72 -2.30 8.74
C ASP A 207 13.60 -1.54 7.76
N GLU A 208 14.35 -2.25 6.91
CA GLU A 208 15.17 -1.62 5.87
C GLU A 208 14.32 -1.05 4.73
N ILE A 209 13.25 -1.76 4.35
CA ILE A 209 12.31 -1.30 3.32
C ILE A 209 11.62 0.01 3.77
N VAL A 210 11.14 0.03 5.02
CA VAL A 210 10.46 1.20 5.59
C VAL A 210 11.43 2.38 5.76
N ALA A 211 12.63 2.11 6.26
CA ALA A 211 13.65 3.15 6.39
C ALA A 211 13.94 3.83 5.05
N GLU A 212 14.13 3.04 3.97
CA GLU A 212 14.35 3.59 2.65
C GLU A 212 13.15 4.40 2.14
N MET A 213 11.90 3.97 2.39
CA MET A 213 10.72 4.77 2.03
C MET A 213 10.65 6.12 2.76
N ILE A 214 10.99 6.17 4.04
CA ILE A 214 10.99 7.40 4.84
C ILE A 214 12.11 8.33 4.39
N GLU A 215 13.28 7.79 4.14
CA GLU A 215 14.49 8.53 3.77
C GLU A 215 14.47 9.02 2.30
N ALA A 216 13.72 8.34 1.43
CA ALA A 216 13.76 8.54 -0.01
C ALA A 216 13.43 9.97 -0.44
N ASP A 217 14.25 10.48 -1.34
CA ASP A 217 14.05 11.74 -2.06
C ASP A 217 14.24 11.55 -3.58
N GLY A 218 14.26 12.64 -4.32
CA GLY A 218 14.46 12.63 -5.76
C GLY A 218 13.18 12.37 -6.56
N ARG A 219 13.34 11.93 -7.78
CA ARG A 219 12.28 11.81 -8.78
C ARG A 219 11.47 10.54 -8.59
N THR A 220 10.13 10.68 -8.56
CA THR A 220 9.20 9.53 -8.44
C THR A 220 9.07 8.70 -9.72
N ASP A 221 9.60 9.18 -10.85
CA ASP A 221 9.69 8.43 -12.10
C ASP A 221 11.02 7.68 -12.28
N GLU A 222 11.92 7.77 -11.29
CA GLU A 222 13.21 7.05 -11.22
C GLU A 222 13.31 6.23 -9.92
N ASN A 223 12.77 6.73 -8.80
CA ASN A 223 12.86 6.11 -7.48
C ASN A 223 11.45 5.78 -6.94
N GLY A 224 11.11 4.49 -6.94
CA GLY A 224 9.81 4.00 -6.44
C GLY A 224 9.60 4.28 -4.94
N ALA A 225 10.65 4.19 -4.12
CA ALA A 225 10.56 4.44 -2.68
C ALA A 225 10.12 5.88 -2.35
N ALA A 226 10.54 6.88 -3.17
CA ALA A 226 10.16 8.28 -2.98
C ALA A 226 8.63 8.54 -3.13
N SER A 227 7.88 7.55 -3.66
CA SER A 227 6.43 7.66 -3.82
C SER A 227 5.69 7.74 -2.48
N PHE A 228 6.23 7.20 -1.39
CA PHE A 228 5.65 7.37 -0.04
C PHE A 228 5.63 8.84 0.36
N ASN A 229 6.77 9.52 0.30
CA ASN A 229 6.87 10.94 0.64
C ASN A 229 6.05 11.80 -0.34
N ALA A 230 6.04 11.46 -1.61
CA ALA A 230 5.28 12.16 -2.65
C ALA A 230 3.77 12.01 -2.47
N ALA A 231 3.28 10.83 -2.05
CA ALA A 231 1.86 10.58 -1.78
C ALA A 231 1.28 11.56 -0.75
N HIS A 232 2.12 12.04 0.16
CA HIS A 232 1.76 12.99 1.21
C HIS A 232 2.34 14.40 0.97
N ALA A 233 2.60 14.75 -0.29
CA ALA A 233 3.12 16.04 -0.75
C ALA A 233 4.45 16.46 -0.09
N ALA A 234 5.20 15.53 0.48
CA ALA A 234 6.36 15.77 1.34
C ALA A 234 6.05 16.74 2.51
N SER A 235 4.79 16.81 2.93
CA SER A 235 4.32 17.66 4.03
C SER A 235 4.69 17.04 5.38
N ALA A 236 5.36 17.81 6.24
CA ALA A 236 5.78 17.34 7.56
C ALA A 236 4.61 16.80 8.41
N VAL A 237 3.48 17.47 8.40
CA VAL A 237 2.27 17.09 9.14
C VAL A 237 1.69 15.78 8.59
N GLN A 238 1.53 15.69 7.27
CA GLN A 238 0.95 14.51 6.63
C GLN A 238 1.87 13.30 6.78
N LEU A 239 3.18 13.48 6.63
CA LEU A 239 4.16 12.41 6.80
C LEU A 239 4.24 11.90 8.24
N ALA A 240 4.15 12.78 9.23
CA ALA A 240 4.11 12.35 10.64
C ALA A 240 2.88 11.49 10.94
N GLY A 241 1.69 11.92 10.50
CA GLY A 241 0.45 11.17 10.67
C GLY A 241 0.51 9.81 9.96
N GLU A 242 0.93 9.80 8.71
CA GLU A 242 0.95 8.55 7.91
C GLU A 242 2.07 7.60 8.31
N ALA A 243 3.25 8.09 8.64
CA ALA A 243 4.33 7.23 9.15
C ALA A 243 3.93 6.57 10.48
N SER A 244 3.28 7.31 11.37
CA SER A 244 2.74 6.76 12.61
C SER A 244 1.64 5.72 12.34
N ARG A 245 0.66 6.02 11.50
CA ARG A 245 -0.44 5.12 11.18
C ARG A 245 0.04 3.85 10.46
N VAL A 246 0.82 4.00 9.40
CA VAL A 246 1.19 2.88 8.51
C VAL A 246 2.24 1.98 9.14
N PHE A 247 3.24 2.56 9.82
CA PHE A 247 4.39 1.82 10.32
C PHE A 247 4.35 1.52 11.82
N LEU A 248 3.74 2.39 12.61
CA LEU A 248 3.56 2.17 14.06
C LEU A 248 2.14 1.73 14.43
N GLY A 249 1.20 1.78 13.49
CA GLY A 249 -0.20 1.44 13.74
C GLY A 249 -0.93 2.42 14.65
N VAL A 250 -0.43 3.64 14.83
CA VAL A 250 -0.99 4.62 15.76
C VAL A 250 -1.59 5.80 15.01
N GLN A 251 -2.88 6.04 15.18
CA GLN A 251 -3.58 7.17 14.56
C GLN A 251 -3.39 8.46 15.37
N ILE A 252 -2.19 9.04 15.31
CA ILE A 252 -1.86 10.27 16.04
C ILE A 252 -2.37 11.54 15.35
N GLN A 253 -2.91 11.47 14.13
CA GLN A 253 -3.32 12.63 13.34
C GLN A 253 -4.33 13.54 14.07
N CYS A 254 -5.21 12.98 14.90
CA CYS A 254 -6.14 13.77 15.71
C CYS A 254 -5.44 14.73 16.67
N ALA A 255 -4.19 14.44 17.07
CA ALA A 255 -3.38 15.29 17.92
C ALA A 255 -2.73 16.48 17.18
N GLU A 256 -2.96 16.67 15.88
CA GLU A 256 -2.51 17.86 15.14
C GLU A 256 -3.10 19.17 15.68
N CYS A 257 -4.39 19.17 16.02
CA CYS A 257 -5.10 20.38 16.42
C CYS A 257 -5.26 20.53 17.93
N HIS A 258 -5.40 19.45 18.67
CA HIS A 258 -5.63 19.39 20.12
C HIS A 258 -5.15 18.04 20.66
N ASP A 259 -5.05 17.88 21.96
CA ASP A 259 -4.77 16.59 22.59
C ASP A 259 -5.74 15.53 22.10
N HIS A 260 -5.26 14.30 21.88
CA HIS A 260 -6.08 13.23 21.36
C HIS A 260 -7.29 12.95 22.27
N LYS A 261 -8.49 12.81 21.68
CA LYS A 261 -9.73 12.71 22.46
C LYS A 261 -9.94 11.36 23.16
N THR A 262 -9.44 10.32 22.55
CA THR A 262 -9.69 8.92 22.98
C THR A 262 -8.40 8.14 23.19
N ASP A 263 -7.26 8.84 23.25
CA ASP A 263 -5.95 8.28 23.50
C ASP A 263 -5.08 9.29 24.28
N SER A 264 -3.95 8.85 24.81
CA SER A 264 -3.06 9.65 25.66
C SER A 264 -2.15 10.63 24.91
N TRP A 265 -2.19 10.65 23.57
CA TRP A 265 -1.32 11.47 22.74
C TRP A 265 -1.58 12.97 22.88
N LYS A 266 -0.48 13.75 23.04
CA LYS A 266 -0.52 15.20 23.18
C LYS A 266 -0.25 15.88 21.84
N ARG A 267 -0.81 17.08 21.67
CA ARG A 267 -0.60 17.92 20.49
C ARG A 267 0.89 18.22 20.25
N GLU A 268 1.62 18.52 21.31
CA GLU A 268 3.06 18.77 21.25
C GLU A 268 3.81 17.55 20.69
N GLN A 269 3.45 16.33 21.11
CA GLN A 269 4.06 15.08 20.64
C GLN A 269 3.86 14.88 19.13
N PHE A 270 2.67 15.19 18.61
CA PHE A 270 2.43 15.14 17.17
C PHE A 270 3.35 16.10 16.42
N HIS A 271 3.46 17.34 16.90
CA HIS A 271 4.30 18.35 16.26
C HIS A 271 5.81 18.08 16.44
N GLU A 272 6.21 17.48 17.54
CA GLU A 272 7.59 16.99 17.77
C GLU A 272 7.96 15.92 16.76
N LEU A 273 7.04 14.98 16.44
CA LEU A 273 7.22 13.99 15.37
C LEU A 273 7.25 14.66 14.00
N ALA A 274 6.33 15.58 13.72
CA ALA A 274 6.28 16.29 12.44
C ALA A 274 7.56 17.09 12.16
N ALA A 275 8.25 17.57 13.19
CA ALA A 275 9.48 18.33 13.05
C ALA A 275 10.63 17.55 12.40
N PHE A 276 10.62 16.21 12.46
CA PHE A 276 11.60 15.38 11.73
C PHE A 276 11.43 15.44 10.21
N PHE A 277 10.20 15.67 9.74
CA PHE A 277 9.88 15.74 8.31
C PHE A 277 9.93 17.18 7.75
N ALA A 278 10.42 18.13 8.55
CA ALA A 278 10.50 19.51 8.12
C ALA A 278 11.45 19.70 6.93
N GLY A 279 11.06 20.55 5.99
CA GLY A 279 11.89 20.94 4.84
C GLY A 279 11.66 20.12 3.57
N GLY A 280 10.92 19.03 3.64
CA GLY A 280 10.46 18.32 2.46
C GLY A 280 9.46 19.16 1.66
N ARG A 281 9.53 19.08 0.33
CA ARG A 281 8.53 19.66 -0.57
C ARG A 281 8.48 18.93 -1.90
N MET A 282 7.33 18.99 -2.54
CA MET A 282 7.15 18.48 -3.89
C MET A 282 7.55 19.53 -4.93
N GLN A 283 8.26 19.10 -5.97
CA GLN A 283 8.57 19.90 -7.15
C GLN A 283 8.17 19.13 -8.40
N ARG A 284 7.51 19.82 -9.34
CA ARG A 284 7.18 19.23 -10.63
C ARG A 284 8.46 19.07 -11.46
N VAL A 285 8.66 17.91 -12.06
CA VAL A 285 9.77 17.64 -12.97
C VAL A 285 9.47 18.29 -14.34
N VAL A 286 10.38 19.14 -14.82
CA VAL A 286 10.20 19.90 -16.06
C VAL A 286 10.30 18.99 -17.29
N LYS A 287 11.20 17.98 -17.24
CA LYS A 287 11.39 16.99 -18.31
C LYS A 287 11.28 15.60 -17.69
N PRO A 288 10.07 15.04 -17.59
CA PRO A 288 9.90 13.66 -17.13
C PRO A 288 10.45 12.67 -18.16
N GLU A 289 10.63 11.41 -17.75
CA GLU A 289 11.04 10.32 -18.63
C GLU A 289 10.13 10.20 -19.86
N PRO A 290 10.66 9.74 -21.04
CA PRO A 290 9.87 9.57 -22.24
C PRO A 290 8.61 8.73 -22.00
N GLY A 291 7.46 9.27 -22.43
CA GLY A 291 6.16 8.61 -22.22
C GLY A 291 5.46 8.93 -20.90
N VAL A 292 6.12 9.61 -19.97
CA VAL A 292 5.53 10.06 -18.69
C VAL A 292 4.92 11.45 -18.88
N LYS A 293 3.62 11.59 -18.62
CA LYS A 293 2.89 12.88 -18.79
C LYS A 293 3.27 13.92 -17.74
N ALA A 294 3.52 13.49 -16.52
CA ALA A 294 3.97 14.32 -15.41
C ALA A 294 4.74 13.47 -14.42
N ALA A 295 5.73 14.05 -13.77
CA ALA A 295 6.46 13.47 -12.68
C ALA A 295 6.75 14.53 -11.62
N PHE A 296 7.00 14.08 -10.42
CA PHE A 296 7.35 14.91 -9.27
C PHE A 296 8.69 14.48 -8.70
N ALA A 297 9.36 15.40 -8.05
CA ALA A 297 10.52 15.13 -7.22
C ALA A 297 10.23 15.57 -5.79
N VAL A 298 10.62 14.74 -4.84
CA VAL A 298 10.75 15.12 -3.45
C VAL A 298 12.09 15.82 -3.30
N VAL A 299 12.07 17.07 -2.89
CA VAL A 299 13.27 17.91 -2.72
C VAL A 299 13.27 18.55 -1.35
N GLU A 300 14.45 18.98 -0.91
CA GLU A 300 14.63 19.55 0.40
C GLU A 300 14.89 21.06 0.36
N THR A 301 14.38 21.74 1.38
CA THR A 301 14.71 23.14 1.68
C THR A 301 15.76 23.15 2.78
N PRO A 302 17.01 23.52 2.51
CA PRO A 302 18.06 23.56 3.51
C PRO A 302 17.68 24.42 4.72
N ARG A 303 18.04 23.96 5.92
CA ARG A 303 17.80 24.67 7.19
C ARG A 303 16.33 25.00 7.46
N ALA A 304 15.40 24.21 6.96
CA ALA A 304 14.02 24.36 7.32
C ALA A 304 13.82 24.20 8.85
N ARG A 305 12.93 24.99 9.41
CA ARG A 305 12.53 24.90 10.82
C ARG A 305 11.04 24.62 10.85
N TYR A 306 10.65 23.71 11.70
CA TYR A 306 9.25 23.41 11.91
C TYR A 306 8.64 24.34 12.95
N THR A 307 7.41 24.79 12.69
CA THR A 307 6.61 25.58 13.64
C THR A 307 5.19 25.05 13.66
N MET A 308 4.56 25.05 14.83
CA MET A 308 3.13 24.76 14.98
C MET A 308 2.34 26.07 15.20
N PRO A 309 1.04 26.12 14.83
CA PRO A 309 0.18 27.26 15.14
C PRO A 309 0.06 27.49 16.64
N ASP A 310 0.04 28.78 17.07
CA ASP A 310 -0.33 29.14 18.44
C ASP A 310 -1.87 29.06 18.55
N LEU A 311 -2.40 28.37 19.57
CA LEU A 311 -3.84 28.20 19.74
C LEU A 311 -4.51 29.49 20.29
N THR A 312 -3.73 30.37 20.92
CA THR A 312 -4.24 31.64 21.50
C THR A 312 -4.16 32.78 20.51
N ASP A 313 -3.25 32.75 19.56
CA ASP A 313 -3.06 33.76 18.51
C ASP A 313 -2.75 33.10 17.16
N PRO A 314 -3.75 32.92 16.27
CA PRO A 314 -3.56 32.26 14.96
C PRO A 314 -2.53 32.95 14.04
N LYS A 315 -2.09 34.16 14.35
CA LYS A 315 -1.04 34.87 13.60
C LYS A 315 0.36 34.54 14.08
N LYS A 316 0.47 33.84 15.21
CA LYS A 316 1.75 33.38 15.76
C LYS A 316 1.99 31.92 15.48
N SER A 317 3.26 31.56 15.44
CA SER A 317 3.72 30.18 15.34
C SER A 317 4.78 29.92 16.41
N ILE A 318 4.74 28.72 16.96
CA ILE A 318 5.64 28.22 18.01
C ILE A 318 6.69 27.35 17.37
N PRO A 319 7.99 27.65 17.48
CA PRO A 319 9.05 26.75 17.01
C PRO A 319 9.03 25.43 17.77
N VAL A 320 9.09 24.30 17.04
CA VAL A 320 9.12 22.97 17.63
C VAL A 320 10.40 22.26 17.23
N LYS A 321 11.06 21.63 18.20
CA LYS A 321 12.21 20.76 17.97
C LYS A 321 11.74 19.32 17.76
N PRO A 322 12.42 18.54 16.91
CA PRO A 322 12.09 17.13 16.74
C PRO A 322 12.36 16.38 18.06
N LYS A 323 11.43 15.47 18.40
CA LYS A 323 11.56 14.52 19.50
C LYS A 323 10.76 13.27 19.21
N PHE A 324 11.37 12.11 19.41
CA PHE A 324 10.70 10.82 19.23
C PHE A 324 10.24 10.29 20.59
N PHE A 325 8.95 10.09 20.75
CA PHE A 325 8.31 9.79 22.05
C PHE A 325 7.81 8.34 22.17
N PHE A 326 7.88 7.57 21.07
CA PHE A 326 7.51 6.14 21.10
C PHE A 326 8.59 5.25 21.73
N ALA A 327 9.85 5.70 21.73
CA ALA A 327 10.95 4.99 22.37
C ALA A 327 11.06 5.35 23.85
N SER A 328 11.45 4.38 24.66
CA SER A 328 11.62 4.53 26.11
C SER A 328 12.76 5.50 26.51
N LYS A 329 13.72 5.77 25.60
CA LYS A 329 14.85 6.68 25.80
C LYS A 329 14.88 7.70 24.67
N ALA A 330 14.47 8.93 24.96
CA ALA A 330 14.64 10.06 24.05
C ALA A 330 16.10 10.55 24.13
N GLU A 331 16.88 10.32 23.12
CA GLU A 331 18.19 10.93 22.97
C GLU A 331 18.06 12.42 22.59
N ALA A 332 18.98 13.25 23.08
CA ALA A 332 19.04 14.65 22.70
C ALA A 332 19.44 14.76 21.21
N ILE A 333 18.56 15.35 20.41
CA ILE A 333 18.79 15.55 18.97
C ILE A 333 19.69 16.77 18.78
N PRO A 334 20.81 16.66 18.07
CA PRO A 334 21.70 17.78 17.81
C PRO A 334 21.00 18.89 17.00
N ASP A 335 21.26 20.14 17.36
CA ASP A 335 20.81 21.27 16.55
C ASP A 335 21.61 21.34 15.22
N GLY A 336 20.94 21.71 14.13
CA GLY A 336 21.57 21.99 12.85
C GLY A 336 21.69 20.80 11.90
N LEU A 337 21.00 19.70 12.18
CA LEU A 337 20.82 18.61 11.24
C LEU A 337 20.10 19.07 9.97
N THR A 338 20.46 18.48 8.83
CA THR A 338 19.75 18.70 7.55
C THR A 338 18.41 17.97 7.55
N PRO A 339 17.45 18.32 6.66
CA PRO A 339 16.21 17.56 6.51
C PRO A 339 16.43 16.07 6.21
N ALA A 340 17.43 15.71 5.37
CA ALA A 340 17.79 14.32 5.12
C ALA A 340 18.24 13.60 6.40
N GLN A 341 19.13 14.23 7.18
CA GLN A 341 19.58 13.67 8.46
C GLN A 341 18.47 13.50 9.48
N LEU A 342 17.48 14.42 9.49
CA LEU A 342 16.31 14.30 10.36
C LEU A 342 15.41 13.13 9.92
N ARG A 343 15.22 12.90 8.60
CA ARG A 343 14.47 11.74 8.09
C ARG A 343 15.20 10.43 8.35
N GLU A 344 16.52 10.38 8.16
CA GLU A 344 17.36 9.23 8.52
C GLU A 344 17.21 8.90 10.01
N LEU A 345 17.24 9.92 10.85
CA LEU A 345 17.12 9.75 12.30
C LEU A 345 15.74 9.21 12.70
N VAL A 346 14.64 9.80 12.19
CA VAL A 346 13.28 9.30 12.51
C VAL A 346 13.04 7.91 11.92
N ALA A 347 13.57 7.60 10.73
CA ALA A 347 13.53 6.26 10.17
C ALA A 347 14.22 5.25 11.10
N SER A 348 15.41 5.62 11.65
CA SER A 348 16.12 4.78 12.59
C SER A 348 15.38 4.55 13.91
N TYR A 349 14.59 5.53 14.38
CA TYR A 349 13.78 5.40 15.58
C TYR A 349 12.54 4.55 15.33
N ILE A 350 11.78 4.81 14.24
CA ILE A 350 10.59 4.04 13.87
C ILE A 350 10.93 2.56 13.67
N THR A 351 12.02 2.27 12.97
CA THR A 351 12.40 0.89 12.63
C THR A 351 13.36 0.25 13.65
N GLY A 352 13.66 0.97 14.72
CA GLY A 352 14.59 0.53 15.76
C GLY A 352 14.08 -0.67 16.56
N GLN A 353 15.00 -1.47 17.08
CA GLN A 353 14.63 -2.61 17.91
C GLN A 353 14.08 -2.21 19.29
N ASP A 354 14.26 -0.97 19.70
CA ASP A 354 13.71 -0.41 20.94
C ASP A 354 12.25 0.07 20.80
N ASP A 355 11.73 0.14 19.55
CA ASP A 355 10.35 0.50 19.27
C ASP A 355 9.48 -0.77 19.19
N PRO A 356 8.58 -1.01 20.17
CA PRO A 356 7.70 -2.16 20.13
C PRO A 356 6.53 -2.01 19.14
N TRP A 357 6.16 -0.79 18.78
CA TRP A 357 4.99 -0.49 17.95
C TRP A 357 5.19 -0.96 16.51
N PHE A 358 6.38 -0.78 15.96
CA PHE A 358 6.71 -1.15 14.59
C PHE A 358 6.46 -2.65 14.32
N ALA A 359 6.95 -3.52 15.20
CA ALA A 359 6.73 -4.95 15.09
C ALA A 359 5.26 -5.32 15.29
N ARG A 360 4.60 -4.75 16.30
CA ARG A 360 3.18 -5.02 16.61
C ARG A 360 2.27 -4.60 15.47
N ALA A 361 2.49 -3.44 14.87
CA ALA A 361 1.71 -2.93 13.76
C ALA A 361 1.76 -3.85 12.56
N TYR A 362 2.95 -4.30 12.17
CA TYR A 362 3.09 -5.21 11.04
C TYR A 362 2.46 -6.58 11.31
N VAL A 363 2.74 -7.15 12.48
CA VAL A 363 2.19 -8.47 12.87
C VAL A 363 0.67 -8.43 12.96
N ASN A 364 0.08 -7.38 13.57
CA ASN A 364 -1.37 -7.20 13.60
C ASN A 364 -1.96 -7.11 12.18
N ARG A 365 -1.35 -6.33 11.30
CA ARG A 365 -1.78 -6.18 9.90
C ARG A 365 -1.67 -7.50 9.12
N ALA A 366 -0.53 -8.18 9.20
CA ALA A 366 -0.32 -9.46 8.53
C ALA A 366 -1.32 -10.53 9.04
N TRP A 367 -1.50 -10.62 10.37
CA TRP A 367 -2.48 -11.50 10.98
C TRP A 367 -3.90 -11.21 10.49
N THR A 368 -4.31 -9.93 10.49
CA THR A 368 -5.65 -9.50 10.03
C THR A 368 -5.89 -9.94 8.59
N VAL A 369 -4.93 -9.73 7.69
CA VAL A 369 -5.07 -10.14 6.28
C VAL A 369 -5.16 -11.64 6.14
N LEU A 370 -4.35 -12.41 6.89
CA LEU A 370 -4.26 -13.87 6.77
C LEU A 370 -5.38 -14.61 7.54
N MET A 371 -5.83 -14.08 8.67
CA MET A 371 -6.87 -14.72 9.50
C MET A 371 -8.27 -14.15 9.25
N GLY A 372 -8.36 -12.97 8.62
CA GLY A 372 -9.61 -12.24 8.38
C GLY A 372 -10.12 -11.47 9.61
N GLU A 373 -9.38 -11.47 10.71
CA GLU A 373 -9.66 -10.72 11.94
C GLU A 373 -8.35 -10.36 12.65
N GLY A 374 -8.27 -9.16 13.24
CA GLY A 374 -7.09 -8.63 13.90
C GLY A 374 -7.08 -8.84 15.42
N PHE A 375 -5.97 -8.45 16.04
CA PHE A 375 -5.85 -8.35 17.50
C PHE A 375 -6.51 -7.07 18.04
N TYR A 376 -6.69 -6.06 17.21
CA TYR A 376 -7.35 -4.81 17.52
C TYR A 376 -8.61 -4.63 16.67
N GLU A 377 -9.52 -3.77 17.11
CA GLU A 377 -10.76 -3.47 16.39
C GLU A 377 -10.50 -2.82 15.03
N THR A 378 -9.48 -1.98 14.93
CA THR A 378 -9.00 -1.41 13.67
C THR A 378 -7.57 -1.81 13.39
N VAL A 379 -7.22 -2.01 12.11
CA VAL A 379 -5.92 -2.57 11.70
C VAL A 379 -4.75 -1.66 12.08
N ASP A 380 -4.94 -0.35 12.00
CA ASP A 380 -3.93 0.68 12.19
C ASP A 380 -4.30 1.72 13.27
N ASP A 381 -5.03 1.27 14.30
CA ASP A 381 -5.31 2.02 15.52
C ASP A 381 -5.02 1.14 16.75
N ILE A 382 -3.72 0.92 17.01
CA ILE A 382 -3.22 0.05 18.09
C ILE A 382 -2.64 0.85 19.26
N GLY A 383 -3.13 2.08 19.46
CA GLY A 383 -2.67 3.00 20.51
C GLY A 383 -2.74 2.43 21.93
N PRO A 384 -2.11 3.09 22.91
CA PRO A 384 -1.99 2.57 24.27
C PRO A 384 -3.33 2.41 25.01
N GLU A 385 -4.35 3.17 24.62
CA GLU A 385 -5.71 3.10 25.21
C GLU A 385 -6.64 2.17 24.40
N ARG A 386 -6.10 1.36 23.49
CA ARG A 386 -6.88 0.41 22.69
C ARG A 386 -6.91 -0.98 23.30
N GLU A 387 -8.10 -1.58 23.29
CA GLU A 387 -8.25 -2.97 23.71
C GLU A 387 -7.55 -3.92 22.72
N VAL A 388 -6.71 -4.80 23.25
CA VAL A 388 -6.04 -5.84 22.47
C VAL A 388 -6.67 -7.22 22.76
N LYS A 389 -7.12 -7.87 21.70
CA LYS A 389 -7.74 -9.21 21.76
C LYS A 389 -6.69 -10.27 21.43
N GLY A 390 -6.00 -10.80 22.43
CA GLY A 390 -4.97 -11.84 22.26
C GLY A 390 -3.55 -11.30 22.35
N GLU A 391 -3.32 -10.41 23.29
CA GLU A 391 -2.00 -9.88 23.61
C GLU A 391 -0.96 -10.99 23.83
N GLU A 392 -1.37 -12.07 24.47
CA GLU A 392 -0.55 -13.27 24.73
C GLU A 392 -0.09 -14.00 23.47
N ILE A 393 -0.67 -13.69 22.30
CA ILE A 393 -0.26 -14.20 20.99
C ILE A 393 0.53 -13.12 20.24
N LEU A 394 -0.01 -11.91 20.21
CA LEU A 394 0.58 -10.80 19.45
C LEU A 394 2.00 -10.45 19.93
N LEU A 395 2.18 -10.27 21.25
CA LEU A 395 3.45 -9.79 21.79
C LEU A 395 4.59 -10.78 21.58
N PRO A 396 4.45 -12.07 21.90
CA PRO A 396 5.53 -13.02 21.65
C PRO A 396 5.86 -13.17 20.17
N LEU A 397 4.85 -13.15 19.28
CA LEU A 397 5.08 -13.24 17.83
C LEU A 397 5.81 -12.00 17.30
N ALA A 398 5.41 -10.80 17.73
CA ALA A 398 6.05 -9.54 17.35
C ALA A 398 7.49 -9.46 17.88
N ASP A 399 7.74 -9.90 19.11
CA ASP A 399 9.08 -9.90 19.70
C ASP A 399 10.02 -10.88 19.00
N GLN A 400 9.55 -12.08 18.64
CA GLN A 400 10.34 -13.05 17.87
C GLN A 400 10.64 -12.55 16.45
N TRP A 401 9.67 -11.92 15.79
CA TRP A 401 9.87 -11.34 14.47
C TRP A 401 10.86 -10.17 14.50
N ARG A 402 10.76 -9.28 15.49
CA ARG A 402 11.69 -8.18 15.73
C ARG A 402 13.12 -8.68 15.99
N ALA A 403 13.26 -9.64 16.91
CA ALA A 403 14.56 -10.26 17.22
C ALA A 403 15.16 -10.98 16.00
N GLY A 404 14.32 -11.60 15.18
CA GLY A 404 14.67 -12.25 13.92
C GLY A 404 15.01 -11.30 12.78
N GLY A 405 15.06 -9.99 13.04
CA GLY A 405 15.47 -8.98 12.07
C GLY A 405 14.41 -8.67 11.03
N TYR A 406 13.12 -8.81 11.38
CA TYR A 406 11.99 -8.42 10.55
C TYR A 406 11.85 -9.20 9.24
N ASP A 407 12.19 -10.50 9.28
CA ASP A 407 12.01 -11.43 8.14
C ASP A 407 10.52 -11.70 7.88
N VAL A 408 10.01 -11.16 6.75
CA VAL A 408 8.59 -11.28 6.38
C VAL A 408 8.22 -12.71 5.99
N ARG A 409 9.12 -13.43 5.30
CA ARG A 409 8.84 -14.83 4.90
C ARG A 409 8.77 -15.75 6.11
N TRP A 410 9.63 -15.53 7.12
CA TRP A 410 9.55 -16.28 8.37
C TRP A 410 8.20 -16.05 9.07
N LEU A 411 7.75 -14.81 9.18
CA LEU A 411 6.47 -14.48 9.81
C LEU A 411 5.31 -15.18 9.09
N PHE A 412 5.27 -15.07 7.78
CA PHE A 412 4.21 -15.70 6.99
C PHE A 412 4.26 -17.22 7.09
N ARG A 413 5.44 -17.84 6.92
CA ARG A 413 5.61 -19.28 7.09
C ARG A 413 5.11 -19.75 8.46
N THR A 414 5.42 -19.01 9.51
CA THR A 414 5.00 -19.34 10.88
C THR A 414 3.48 -19.29 11.02
N ILE A 415 2.81 -18.25 10.54
CA ILE A 415 1.35 -18.13 10.61
C ILE A 415 0.65 -19.17 9.72
N LEU A 416 1.07 -19.30 8.46
CA LEU A 416 0.42 -20.15 7.44
C LEU A 416 0.49 -21.64 7.76
N ASN A 417 1.51 -22.10 8.49
CA ASN A 417 1.65 -23.47 8.94
C ASN A 417 0.86 -23.79 10.21
N THR A 418 0.23 -22.81 10.87
CA THR A 418 -0.59 -23.07 12.05
C THR A 418 -1.86 -23.86 11.72
N GLN A 419 -2.33 -24.67 12.65
CA GLN A 419 -3.66 -25.27 12.57
C GLN A 419 -4.75 -24.19 12.53
N ALA A 420 -4.53 -23.06 13.25
CA ALA A 420 -5.44 -21.93 13.29
C ALA A 420 -5.73 -21.39 11.88
N TYR A 421 -4.70 -21.15 11.06
CA TYR A 421 -4.87 -20.72 9.67
C TYR A 421 -5.50 -21.81 8.78
N GLN A 422 -5.22 -23.07 9.05
CA GLN A 422 -5.69 -24.20 8.24
C GLN A 422 -7.09 -24.70 8.62
N ARG A 423 -7.77 -24.07 9.58
CA ARG A 423 -9.17 -24.35 9.91
C ARG A 423 -10.13 -23.96 8.80
N ARG A 424 -11.31 -24.58 8.80
CA ARG A 424 -12.41 -24.15 7.94
C ARG A 424 -12.78 -22.70 8.24
N ALA A 425 -13.26 -22.02 7.20
CA ALA A 425 -13.83 -20.69 7.34
C ALA A 425 -15.06 -20.74 8.26
N ARG A 426 -15.27 -19.66 9.02
CA ARG A 426 -16.39 -19.56 9.96
C ARG A 426 -17.73 -19.62 9.23
N SER A 427 -18.71 -20.20 9.94
CA SER A 427 -20.12 -20.16 9.57
C SER A 427 -20.89 -19.49 10.70
N SER A 428 -21.77 -18.56 10.36
CA SER A 428 -22.62 -17.88 11.34
C SER A 428 -23.56 -18.81 12.12
N SER A 429 -23.71 -20.06 11.67
CA SER A 429 -24.54 -21.08 12.31
C SER A 429 -23.83 -21.94 13.35
N SER A 430 -22.52 -21.72 13.61
CA SER A 430 -21.76 -22.52 14.56
C SER A 430 -21.11 -21.66 15.65
N PRO A 431 -20.99 -22.17 16.91
CA PRO A 431 -20.28 -21.47 17.99
C PRO A 431 -18.84 -21.09 17.59
N ALA A 432 -18.12 -21.97 16.89
CA ALA A 432 -16.78 -21.66 16.37
C ALA A 432 -16.79 -20.50 15.39
N GLY A 433 -17.88 -20.29 14.65
CA GLY A 433 -18.04 -19.17 13.75
C GLY A 433 -18.24 -17.81 14.43
N LEU A 434 -18.65 -17.81 15.68
CA LEU A 434 -18.86 -16.61 16.50
C LEU A 434 -17.69 -16.31 17.43
N THR A 435 -16.71 -17.22 17.50
CA THR A 435 -15.58 -17.12 18.42
C THR A 435 -14.31 -16.77 17.67
N GLN A 436 -13.66 -15.70 18.10
CA GLN A 436 -12.39 -15.24 17.52
C GLN A 436 -11.35 -16.37 17.56
N MET A 437 -10.60 -16.55 16.47
CA MET A 437 -9.55 -17.56 16.29
C MET A 437 -10.01 -19.03 16.32
N ALA A 438 -11.29 -19.32 16.59
CA ALA A 438 -11.81 -20.69 16.56
C ALA A 438 -12.07 -21.19 15.12
N ALA A 439 -12.22 -20.30 14.18
CA ALA A 439 -12.34 -20.55 12.74
C ALA A 439 -11.75 -19.38 11.96
N VAL A 440 -11.34 -19.59 10.71
CA VAL A 440 -10.85 -18.50 9.85
C VAL A 440 -12.02 -17.58 9.45
N CYS A 441 -11.84 -16.27 9.56
CA CYS A 441 -12.85 -15.32 9.14
C CYS A 441 -12.85 -15.21 7.61
N PRO A 442 -13.97 -15.45 6.92
CA PRO A 442 -14.06 -15.20 5.49
C PRO A 442 -13.88 -13.70 5.23
N SER A 443 -13.16 -13.37 4.18
CA SER A 443 -12.98 -11.99 3.76
C SER A 443 -13.27 -11.84 2.27
N ARG A 444 -13.67 -10.64 1.86
CA ARG A 444 -13.76 -10.30 0.46
C ARG A 444 -12.36 -10.21 -0.13
N LEU A 445 -12.20 -10.66 -1.37
CA LEU A 445 -10.95 -10.47 -2.13
C LEU A 445 -10.70 -8.98 -2.38
N ARG A 446 -9.44 -8.58 -2.37
CA ARG A 446 -9.02 -7.23 -2.81
C ARG A 446 -9.28 -7.06 -4.32
N ALA A 447 -9.32 -5.81 -4.78
CA ALA A 447 -9.55 -5.48 -6.19
C ALA A 447 -8.58 -6.22 -7.13
N ASP A 448 -7.29 -6.21 -6.80
CA ASP A 448 -6.26 -6.91 -7.56
C ASP A 448 -6.47 -8.43 -7.62
N GLN A 449 -6.86 -9.04 -6.50
CA GLN A 449 -7.15 -10.48 -6.41
C GLN A 449 -8.43 -10.86 -7.18
N ILE A 450 -9.49 -10.03 -7.15
CA ILE A 450 -10.70 -10.25 -7.95
C ILE A 450 -10.35 -10.17 -9.45
N PHE A 451 -9.52 -9.20 -9.84
CA PHE A 451 -9.07 -9.06 -11.23
C PHE A 451 -8.30 -10.30 -11.69
N GLU A 452 -7.34 -10.79 -10.87
CA GLU A 452 -6.56 -12.00 -11.18
C GLU A 452 -7.45 -13.26 -11.18
N ALA A 453 -8.40 -13.37 -10.26
CA ALA A 453 -9.36 -14.47 -10.24
C ALA A 453 -10.25 -14.49 -11.50
N LEU A 454 -10.73 -13.31 -11.94
CA LEU A 454 -11.43 -13.18 -13.22
C LEU A 454 -10.53 -13.56 -14.39
N ALA A 455 -9.25 -13.13 -14.37
CA ALA A 455 -8.33 -13.45 -15.44
C ALA A 455 -8.09 -14.97 -15.55
N VAL A 456 -7.99 -15.68 -14.42
CA VAL A 456 -7.90 -17.16 -14.41
C VAL A 456 -9.21 -17.79 -14.86
N ALA A 457 -10.33 -17.39 -14.28
CA ALA A 457 -11.64 -17.96 -14.58
C ALA A 457 -12.05 -17.76 -16.05
N LEU A 458 -11.78 -16.59 -16.63
CA LEU A 458 -12.16 -16.19 -17.98
C LEU A 458 -11.03 -16.42 -19.02
N ASP A 459 -9.90 -17.00 -18.62
CA ASP A 459 -8.71 -17.21 -19.46
C ASP A 459 -8.26 -15.92 -20.18
N LEU A 460 -8.10 -14.85 -19.39
CA LEU A 460 -7.59 -13.58 -19.86
C LEU A 460 -6.05 -13.52 -19.73
N PRO A 461 -5.38 -12.69 -20.55
CA PRO A 461 -3.95 -12.44 -20.38
C PRO A 461 -3.64 -11.91 -18.98
N ARG A 462 -2.67 -12.52 -18.31
CA ARG A 462 -2.21 -12.13 -16.97
C ARG A 462 -0.79 -11.60 -17.03
N GLU A 463 -0.50 -10.62 -16.21
CA GLU A 463 0.84 -10.11 -16.02
C GLU A 463 1.74 -11.20 -15.38
N GLY A 464 2.93 -11.42 -15.96
CA GLY A 464 3.89 -12.42 -15.46
C GLY A 464 3.53 -13.89 -15.72
N ALA A 465 2.35 -14.19 -16.25
CA ALA A 465 2.04 -15.57 -16.64
C ALA A 465 2.74 -15.94 -17.94
N PRO A 466 3.27 -17.19 -18.09
CA PRO A 466 3.82 -17.65 -19.37
C PRO A 466 2.76 -17.61 -20.47
N ALA A 467 3.20 -17.43 -21.71
CA ALA A 467 2.30 -17.57 -22.85
C ALA A 467 1.76 -19.02 -22.94
N PRO A 468 0.61 -19.24 -23.60
CA PRO A 468 0.06 -20.60 -23.76
C PRO A 468 1.02 -21.60 -24.43
N ASP A 469 2.03 -21.10 -25.14
CA ASP A 469 3.09 -21.89 -25.78
C ASP A 469 4.32 -22.14 -24.88
N GLY A 470 4.24 -21.73 -23.59
CA GLY A 470 5.33 -21.88 -22.63
C GLY A 470 6.46 -20.85 -22.77
N SER A 471 6.40 -19.94 -23.72
CA SER A 471 7.39 -18.89 -23.84
C SER A 471 7.24 -17.86 -22.69
N PRO A 472 8.35 -17.33 -22.14
CA PRO A 472 8.25 -16.23 -21.16
C PRO A 472 7.58 -15.04 -21.86
N ARG A 473 6.41 -14.66 -21.40
CA ARG A 473 5.83 -13.36 -21.78
C ARG A 473 6.71 -12.30 -21.15
N ASN A 474 7.48 -11.62 -21.98
CA ASN A 474 8.12 -10.39 -21.54
C ASN A 474 7.04 -9.54 -20.87
N VAL A 475 7.25 -9.19 -19.62
CA VAL A 475 6.49 -8.16 -18.93
C VAL A 475 6.35 -7.04 -19.93
N VAL A 476 5.13 -6.74 -20.36
CA VAL A 476 4.87 -5.53 -21.11
C VAL A 476 5.16 -4.43 -20.12
N GLN A 477 6.44 -4.05 -20.05
CA GLN A 477 6.81 -2.77 -19.48
C GLN A 477 5.88 -1.77 -20.15
N THR A 478 5.09 -1.07 -19.38
CA THR A 478 4.31 0.09 -19.81
C THR A 478 5.23 1.27 -20.19
N SER A 479 6.44 0.95 -20.62
CA SER A 479 7.33 1.83 -21.36
C SER A 479 6.92 1.82 -22.82
N ALA A 480 6.55 2.98 -23.32
CA ALA A 480 6.20 3.28 -24.69
C ALA A 480 7.06 2.53 -25.72
N GLY A 481 6.47 1.59 -26.44
CA GLY A 481 7.10 1.04 -27.63
C GLY A 481 6.86 -0.45 -27.87
N GLY A 482 5.74 -0.81 -28.57
CA GLY A 482 5.63 -2.13 -29.15
C GLY A 482 4.22 -2.52 -29.63
N PRO A 483 3.87 -2.19 -30.89
CA PRO A 483 2.44 -2.10 -31.22
C PRO A 483 1.80 -3.29 -31.93
N LYS A 484 2.54 -4.31 -32.40
CA LYS A 484 1.95 -5.31 -33.30
C LYS A 484 1.26 -6.49 -32.61
N ASN A 485 1.69 -6.88 -31.41
CA ASN A 485 1.12 -8.02 -30.69
C ASN A 485 -0.07 -7.66 -29.79
N ALA A 486 -0.16 -6.43 -29.31
CA ALA A 486 -1.29 -5.95 -28.52
C ALA A 486 -2.60 -5.90 -29.34
N LYS A 487 -2.51 -5.61 -30.63
CA LYS A 487 -3.66 -5.60 -31.56
C LYS A 487 -4.24 -7.00 -31.74
N LYS A 488 -3.38 -8.01 -31.90
CA LYS A 488 -3.79 -9.41 -32.07
C LYS A 488 -4.41 -9.98 -30.78
N ALA A 489 -3.90 -9.59 -29.61
CA ALA A 489 -4.47 -9.97 -28.31
C ALA A 489 -5.81 -9.29 -28.03
N ALA A 490 -5.99 -8.02 -28.40
CA ALA A 490 -7.23 -7.28 -28.27
C ALA A 490 -8.32 -7.80 -29.24
N GLU A 491 -7.96 -8.17 -30.46
CA GLU A 491 -8.84 -8.82 -31.43
C GLU A 491 -9.26 -10.22 -30.96
N ALA A 492 -8.32 -11.01 -30.41
CA ALA A 492 -8.60 -12.33 -29.85
C ALA A 492 -9.49 -12.26 -28.58
N ALA A 493 -9.46 -11.15 -27.84
CA ALA A 493 -10.27 -10.97 -26.63
C ALA A 493 -11.68 -10.40 -26.91
N GLY A 494 -12.08 -10.24 -28.17
CA GLY A 494 -13.39 -9.67 -28.53
C GLY A 494 -13.53 -8.18 -28.26
N LEU A 495 -12.44 -7.45 -28.07
CA LEU A 495 -12.39 -6.01 -27.83
C LEU A 495 -12.41 -5.18 -29.11
N ALA A 496 -12.66 -5.80 -30.27
CA ALA A 496 -12.56 -5.18 -31.59
C ALA A 496 -13.44 -3.92 -31.80
N GLY A 497 -14.52 -3.77 -31.02
CA GLY A 497 -15.38 -2.58 -31.09
C GLY A 497 -14.79 -1.30 -30.48
N ALA A 498 -13.78 -1.41 -29.60
CA ALA A 498 -13.19 -0.28 -28.89
C ALA A 498 -11.86 0.22 -29.50
N VAL A 499 -11.29 -0.50 -30.47
CA VAL A 499 -9.90 -0.27 -30.98
C VAL A 499 -9.86 0.42 -32.35
N ALA A 500 -10.99 0.73 -32.96
CA ALA A 500 -11.06 1.22 -34.36
C ALA A 500 -10.73 2.73 -34.56
N LYS A 501 -9.94 3.37 -33.70
CA LYS A 501 -9.34 4.69 -34.01
C LYS A 501 -7.82 4.62 -33.92
N LYS A 502 -7.18 4.94 -35.06
CA LYS A 502 -5.72 4.91 -35.29
C LYS A 502 -4.89 5.29 -34.06
N GLY A 503 -4.02 4.39 -33.60
CA GLY A 503 -2.87 4.72 -32.76
C GLY A 503 -3.07 4.70 -31.24
N ARG A 504 -4.20 4.21 -30.68
CA ARG A 504 -4.39 4.06 -29.24
C ARG A 504 -3.94 2.68 -28.76
N GLN A 505 -3.10 2.65 -27.75
CA GLN A 505 -2.78 1.44 -26.97
C GLN A 505 -4.09 0.78 -26.48
N ALA A 506 -4.11 -0.55 -26.39
CA ALA A 506 -5.22 -1.26 -25.77
C ALA A 506 -5.50 -0.65 -24.38
N PRO A 507 -6.77 -0.36 -24.06
CA PRO A 507 -7.09 0.26 -22.78
C PRO A 507 -6.61 -0.63 -21.64
N ASN A 508 -5.87 -0.05 -20.70
CA ASN A 508 -5.52 -0.73 -19.46
C ASN A 508 -6.81 -0.94 -18.64
N LEU A 509 -7.34 -2.14 -18.68
CA LEU A 509 -8.60 -2.49 -17.99
C LEU A 509 -8.44 -2.52 -16.47
N ARG A 510 -7.21 -2.66 -15.97
CA ARG A 510 -6.92 -2.79 -14.56
C ARG A 510 -7.20 -1.49 -13.79
N THR A 511 -6.71 -0.35 -14.27
CA THR A 511 -6.90 0.93 -13.58
C THR A 511 -8.37 1.30 -13.30
N PRO A 512 -9.31 1.24 -14.28
CA PRO A 512 -10.72 1.48 -13.99
C PRO A 512 -11.34 0.40 -13.09
N PHE A 513 -10.84 -0.84 -13.16
CA PHE A 513 -11.28 -1.94 -12.29
C PHE A 513 -10.84 -1.68 -10.84
N ASP A 514 -9.57 -1.36 -10.61
CA ASP A 514 -9.02 -1.08 -9.27
C ASP A 514 -9.75 0.12 -8.62
N LYS A 515 -10.13 1.13 -9.40
CA LYS A 515 -10.95 2.26 -8.89
C LYS A 515 -12.37 1.85 -8.49
N LEU A 516 -12.96 0.88 -9.20
CA LEU A 516 -14.31 0.42 -8.92
C LEU A 516 -14.38 -0.54 -7.73
N PHE A 517 -13.38 -1.42 -7.60
CA PHE A 517 -13.34 -2.48 -6.60
C PHE A 517 -12.43 -2.16 -5.40
N GLY A 518 -11.61 -1.11 -5.48
CA GLY A 518 -10.69 -0.71 -4.41
C GLY A 518 -11.43 -0.34 -3.13
N VAL A 519 -10.87 -0.79 -2.00
CA VAL A 519 -11.33 -0.51 -0.64
C VAL A 519 -10.12 -0.15 0.18
N ASP A 520 -10.27 0.71 1.18
CA ASP A 520 -9.19 1.02 2.12
C ASP A 520 -8.65 -0.27 2.75
N PRO A 521 -7.37 -0.61 2.56
CA PRO A 521 -6.79 -1.82 3.14
C PRO A 521 -6.76 -1.85 4.67
N SER A 522 -7.08 -0.72 5.31
CA SER A 522 -7.23 -0.61 6.76
C SER A 522 -8.65 -0.92 7.24
N THR A 523 -9.62 -1.09 6.32
CA THR A 523 -10.97 -1.58 6.66
C THR A 523 -10.90 -3.05 7.08
N LEU A 524 -11.61 -3.40 8.13
CA LEU A 524 -11.69 -4.80 8.56
C LEU A 524 -12.28 -5.68 7.44
N PRO A 525 -11.74 -6.87 7.23
CA PRO A 525 -12.15 -7.73 6.12
C PRO A 525 -13.64 -8.11 6.11
N ASP A 526 -14.29 -8.19 7.28
CA ASP A 526 -15.71 -8.50 7.44
C ASP A 526 -16.63 -7.28 7.23
N GLU A 527 -16.08 -6.06 7.26
CA GLU A 527 -16.80 -4.82 6.96
C GLU A 527 -16.81 -4.48 5.47
N VAL A 528 -15.98 -5.15 4.66
CA VAL A 528 -15.88 -4.88 3.23
C VAL A 528 -17.10 -5.44 2.49
N LEU A 529 -18.05 -4.56 2.21
CA LEU A 529 -19.29 -4.91 1.50
C LEU A 529 -19.16 -4.69 -0.01
N GLY A 530 -19.93 -5.46 -0.79
CA GLY A 530 -20.09 -5.23 -2.21
C GLY A 530 -20.98 -4.01 -2.50
N THR A 531 -20.70 -3.30 -3.59
CA THR A 531 -21.50 -2.17 -4.05
C THR A 531 -22.33 -2.54 -5.29
N ILE A 532 -23.44 -1.82 -5.52
CA ILE A 532 -24.28 -2.00 -6.72
C ILE A 532 -23.46 -1.81 -8.02
N PRO A 533 -22.61 -0.78 -8.17
CA PRO A 533 -21.78 -0.63 -9.36
C PRO A 533 -20.82 -1.82 -9.60
N GLN A 534 -20.26 -2.41 -8.55
CA GLN A 534 -19.41 -3.60 -8.66
C GLN A 534 -20.21 -4.82 -9.15
N ALA A 535 -21.41 -5.04 -8.59
CA ALA A 535 -22.29 -6.12 -9.03
C ALA A 535 -22.71 -5.93 -10.50
N LEU A 536 -23.14 -4.72 -10.89
CA LEU A 536 -23.51 -4.42 -12.27
C LEU A 536 -22.35 -4.60 -13.25
N PHE A 537 -21.12 -4.29 -12.85
CA PHE A 537 -19.93 -4.53 -13.66
C PHE A 537 -19.71 -6.02 -13.92
N LEU A 538 -19.83 -6.87 -12.89
CA LEU A 538 -19.65 -8.32 -13.04
C LEU A 538 -20.81 -8.95 -13.83
N MET A 539 -22.03 -8.51 -13.59
CA MET A 539 -23.23 -9.05 -14.26
C MET A 539 -23.33 -8.65 -15.73
N ASN A 540 -22.97 -7.40 -16.07
CA ASN A 540 -23.21 -6.81 -17.39
C ASN A 540 -21.92 -6.42 -18.12
N GLY A 541 -20.74 -6.65 -17.52
CA GLY A 541 -19.46 -6.29 -18.11
C GLY A 541 -19.23 -7.00 -19.45
N PRO A 542 -18.92 -6.28 -20.54
CA PRO A 542 -18.76 -6.89 -21.87
C PRO A 542 -17.75 -8.02 -21.90
N ILE A 543 -16.70 -7.93 -21.09
CA ILE A 543 -15.65 -8.96 -21.00
C ILE A 543 -16.18 -10.23 -20.34
N VAL A 544 -16.89 -10.09 -19.22
CA VAL A 544 -17.49 -11.22 -18.51
C VAL A 544 -18.48 -11.91 -19.44
N HIS A 545 -19.41 -11.17 -20.02
CA HIS A 545 -20.40 -11.71 -20.95
C HIS A 545 -19.76 -12.41 -22.14
N ALA A 546 -18.77 -11.78 -22.81
CA ALA A 546 -18.14 -12.38 -23.99
C ALA A 546 -17.33 -13.67 -23.67
N ARG A 547 -16.77 -13.78 -22.47
CA ARG A 547 -15.91 -14.91 -22.09
C ARG A 547 -16.64 -16.05 -21.39
N THR A 548 -17.87 -15.81 -20.89
CA THR A 548 -18.73 -16.86 -20.35
C THR A 548 -19.50 -17.63 -21.43
N GLN A 549 -19.53 -17.15 -22.67
CA GLN A 549 -20.16 -17.85 -23.79
C GLN A 549 -19.44 -19.13 -24.20
N ALA A 550 -20.19 -20.14 -24.67
CA ALA A 550 -19.68 -21.45 -25.12
C ALA A 550 -19.10 -21.40 -26.54
N ARG A 551 -18.21 -20.43 -26.80
CA ARG A 551 -17.49 -20.32 -28.08
C ARG A 551 -16.25 -21.20 -28.08
N PRO A 552 -15.79 -21.71 -29.25
CA PRO A 552 -14.62 -22.57 -29.34
C PRO A 552 -13.32 -21.95 -28.76
N ASP A 553 -13.16 -20.63 -28.85
CA ASP A 553 -12.02 -19.88 -28.34
C ASP A 553 -12.15 -19.50 -26.85
N ALA A 554 -13.33 -19.70 -26.26
CA ALA A 554 -13.61 -19.39 -24.85
C ALA A 554 -13.41 -20.62 -23.94
N PRO A 555 -13.18 -20.43 -22.63
CA PRO A 555 -12.97 -21.52 -21.68
C PRO A 555 -14.09 -22.55 -21.68
N LEU A 556 -15.34 -22.10 -21.63
CA LEU A 556 -16.52 -22.98 -21.60
C LEU A 556 -16.63 -23.84 -22.86
N GLY A 557 -16.42 -23.25 -24.03
CA GLY A 557 -16.46 -24.03 -25.29
C GLY A 557 -15.41 -25.15 -25.31
N ARG A 558 -14.21 -24.89 -24.79
CA ARG A 558 -13.16 -25.90 -24.65
C ARG A 558 -13.52 -27.00 -23.64
N ILE A 559 -14.17 -26.63 -22.53
CA ILE A 559 -14.66 -27.58 -21.51
C ILE A 559 -15.71 -28.51 -22.14
N LEU A 560 -16.74 -27.94 -22.77
CA LEU A 560 -17.84 -28.71 -23.37
C LEU A 560 -17.38 -29.61 -24.52
N ALA A 561 -16.36 -29.19 -25.27
CA ALA A 561 -15.76 -30.00 -26.32
C ALA A 561 -14.98 -31.22 -25.78
N LYS A 562 -14.38 -31.11 -24.58
CA LYS A 562 -13.59 -32.20 -23.95
C LYS A 562 -14.43 -33.09 -23.04
N ALA A 563 -15.52 -32.58 -22.49
CA ALA A 563 -16.39 -33.26 -21.53
C ALA A 563 -17.80 -33.44 -22.12
N PRO A 564 -18.09 -34.58 -22.75
CA PRO A 564 -19.41 -34.87 -23.33
C PRO A 564 -20.49 -35.04 -22.24
N GLY A 565 -20.11 -35.51 -21.05
CA GLY A 565 -21.03 -35.65 -19.90
C GLY A 565 -21.16 -34.39 -19.09
N ASP A 566 -22.39 -34.08 -18.61
CA ASP A 566 -22.67 -32.87 -17.82
C ASP A 566 -21.91 -32.85 -16.51
N ARG A 567 -21.78 -33.99 -15.85
CA ARG A 567 -21.05 -34.13 -14.59
C ARG A 567 -19.57 -33.72 -14.73
N GLU A 568 -18.92 -34.20 -15.79
CA GLU A 568 -17.52 -33.91 -16.09
C GLU A 568 -17.32 -32.43 -16.45
N ALA A 569 -18.25 -31.87 -17.22
CA ALA A 569 -18.24 -30.46 -17.59
C ALA A 569 -18.41 -29.58 -16.36
N LEU A 570 -19.36 -29.92 -15.45
CA LEU A 570 -19.56 -29.23 -14.18
C LEU A 570 -18.33 -29.31 -13.28
N ASP A 571 -17.77 -30.51 -13.09
CA ASP A 571 -16.54 -30.68 -12.29
C ASP A 571 -15.43 -29.76 -12.81
N SER A 572 -15.25 -29.69 -14.13
CA SER A 572 -14.23 -28.85 -14.77
C SER A 572 -14.50 -27.36 -14.60
N LEU A 573 -15.77 -26.93 -14.71
CA LEU A 573 -16.18 -25.55 -14.57
C LEU A 573 -16.00 -25.07 -13.12
N TYR A 574 -16.47 -25.83 -12.14
CA TYR A 574 -16.31 -25.51 -10.72
C TYR A 574 -14.84 -25.47 -10.29
N LEU A 575 -14.01 -26.42 -10.78
CA LEU A 575 -12.57 -26.39 -10.53
C LEU A 575 -11.91 -25.13 -11.08
N MET A 576 -12.34 -24.65 -12.25
CA MET A 576 -11.79 -23.47 -12.88
C MET A 576 -12.21 -22.18 -12.14
N VAL A 577 -13.46 -22.08 -11.71
CA VAL A 577 -14.02 -20.85 -11.14
C VAL A 577 -13.84 -20.80 -9.62
N LEU A 578 -14.18 -21.89 -8.92
CA LEU A 578 -14.23 -21.94 -7.46
C LEU A 578 -13.11 -22.79 -6.83
N SER A 579 -12.23 -23.37 -7.64
CA SER A 579 -11.13 -24.24 -7.19
C SER A 579 -11.59 -25.45 -6.35
N ARG A 580 -12.80 -25.94 -6.56
CA ARG A 580 -13.36 -27.12 -5.93
C ARG A 580 -14.36 -27.82 -6.86
N LYS A 581 -14.73 -29.05 -6.53
CA LYS A 581 -15.85 -29.71 -7.18
C LYS A 581 -17.19 -29.20 -6.63
N PRO A 582 -18.29 -29.32 -7.40
CA PRO A 582 -19.63 -29.05 -6.88
C PRO A 582 -19.97 -30.02 -5.74
N ASN A 583 -20.65 -29.55 -4.73
CA ASN A 583 -21.17 -30.38 -3.64
C ASN A 583 -22.44 -31.14 -4.09
N PRO A 584 -22.95 -32.13 -3.30
CA PRO A 584 -24.12 -32.92 -3.69
C PRO A 584 -25.36 -32.08 -3.98
N LYS A 585 -25.61 -31.03 -3.19
CA LYS A 585 -26.77 -30.16 -3.39
C LYS A 585 -26.65 -29.28 -4.66
N GLU A 586 -25.46 -28.78 -4.93
CA GLU A 586 -25.17 -28.03 -6.16
C GLU A 586 -25.36 -28.93 -7.40
N LEU A 587 -24.90 -30.18 -7.31
CA LEU A 587 -25.09 -31.15 -8.39
C LEU A 587 -26.56 -31.48 -8.65
N GLU A 588 -27.35 -31.62 -7.61
CA GLU A 588 -28.81 -31.82 -7.71
C GLU A 588 -29.47 -30.63 -8.41
N VAL A 589 -29.27 -29.42 -7.86
CA VAL A 589 -29.91 -28.20 -8.37
C VAL A 589 -29.47 -27.89 -9.81
N VAL A 590 -28.17 -27.92 -10.08
CA VAL A 590 -27.63 -27.61 -11.41
C VAL A 590 -27.94 -28.74 -12.40
N GLY A 591 -27.88 -29.99 -11.96
CA GLY A 591 -28.24 -31.15 -12.79
C GLY A 591 -29.68 -31.10 -13.24
N ASP A 592 -30.60 -30.77 -12.33
CA ASP A 592 -32.03 -30.59 -12.64
C ASP A 592 -32.26 -29.43 -13.63
N TYR A 593 -31.51 -28.34 -13.48
CA TYR A 593 -31.57 -27.21 -14.40
C TYR A 593 -31.13 -27.61 -15.82
N LEU A 594 -29.97 -28.28 -15.92
CA LEU A 594 -29.42 -28.76 -17.19
C LEU A 594 -30.36 -29.75 -17.87
N ALA A 595 -30.94 -30.69 -17.11
CA ALA A 595 -31.85 -31.70 -17.66
C ALA A 595 -33.17 -31.11 -18.23
N LYS A 596 -33.61 -29.96 -17.71
CA LYS A 596 -34.80 -29.23 -18.16
C LYS A 596 -34.54 -28.26 -19.31
N SER A 597 -33.29 -27.96 -19.60
CA SER A 597 -32.87 -26.98 -20.60
C SER A 597 -32.81 -27.58 -22.00
N ALA A 598 -33.43 -26.94 -22.98
CA ALA A 598 -33.40 -27.40 -24.37
C ALA A 598 -32.04 -27.18 -25.06
N ASP A 599 -31.27 -26.18 -24.63
CA ASP A 599 -29.96 -25.86 -25.15
C ASP A 599 -28.90 -26.04 -24.05
N ARG A 600 -28.14 -27.11 -24.16
CA ARG A 600 -27.02 -27.45 -23.25
C ARG A 600 -25.98 -26.34 -23.15
N LYS A 601 -25.66 -25.67 -24.27
CA LYS A 601 -24.63 -24.61 -24.28
C LYS A 601 -25.12 -23.39 -23.50
N ALA A 602 -26.32 -22.93 -23.80
CA ALA A 602 -26.94 -21.80 -23.10
C ALA A 602 -27.06 -22.08 -21.60
N ALA A 603 -27.48 -23.28 -21.21
CA ALA A 603 -27.59 -23.66 -19.80
C ALA A 603 -26.22 -23.65 -19.07
N PHE A 604 -25.16 -24.08 -19.71
CA PHE A 604 -23.82 -23.99 -19.13
C PHE A 604 -23.26 -22.56 -19.11
N GLU A 605 -23.66 -21.70 -20.04
CA GLU A 605 -23.37 -20.26 -20.00
C GLU A 605 -23.97 -19.60 -18.76
N ASP A 606 -25.24 -19.93 -18.45
CA ASP A 606 -25.93 -19.44 -17.24
C ASP A 606 -25.27 -19.93 -15.96
N VAL A 607 -24.89 -21.20 -15.90
CA VAL A 607 -24.14 -21.75 -14.75
C VAL A 607 -22.79 -21.05 -14.59
N TYR A 608 -22.05 -20.86 -15.66
CA TYR A 608 -20.75 -20.20 -15.60
C TYR A 608 -20.88 -18.74 -15.13
N TRP A 609 -21.84 -18.01 -15.70
CA TRP A 609 -22.16 -16.65 -15.28
C TRP A 609 -22.53 -16.59 -13.79
N SER A 610 -23.36 -17.52 -13.33
CA SER A 610 -23.77 -17.58 -11.91
C SER A 610 -22.59 -17.85 -10.98
N LEU A 611 -21.67 -18.73 -11.36
CA LEU A 611 -20.46 -19.02 -10.57
C LEU A 611 -19.54 -17.80 -10.45
N VAL A 612 -19.31 -17.07 -11.54
CA VAL A 612 -18.44 -15.86 -11.56
C VAL A 612 -19.08 -14.73 -10.73
N ASN A 613 -20.40 -14.67 -10.66
CA ASN A 613 -21.14 -13.67 -9.89
C ASN A 613 -21.45 -14.12 -8.45
N SER A 614 -20.98 -15.31 -8.04
CA SER A 614 -21.24 -15.83 -6.69
C SER A 614 -20.39 -15.11 -5.62
N THR A 615 -20.95 -15.02 -4.42
CA THR A 615 -20.19 -14.51 -3.25
C THR A 615 -18.96 -15.34 -2.97
N GLU A 616 -19.02 -16.65 -3.24
CA GLU A 616 -17.87 -17.53 -3.04
C GLU A 616 -16.70 -17.19 -3.97
N PHE A 617 -16.98 -16.86 -5.23
CA PHE A 617 -15.95 -16.43 -6.18
C PHE A 617 -15.22 -15.18 -5.70
N LEU A 618 -15.96 -14.23 -5.11
CA LEU A 618 -15.44 -12.96 -4.62
C LEU A 618 -14.85 -13.03 -3.21
N SER A 619 -14.82 -14.22 -2.59
CA SER A 619 -14.39 -14.39 -1.21
C SER A 619 -13.16 -15.28 -1.10
N ARG A 620 -12.40 -14.98 -0.07
CA ARG A 620 -11.41 -15.86 0.53
C ARG A 620 -12.08 -16.64 1.65
N ARG A 621 -12.06 -17.96 1.59
CA ARG A 621 -12.67 -18.85 2.61
C ARG A 621 -11.65 -19.83 3.17
#